data_8a14bef770a1e7ed5d792d28dbe2cbcf
#
_entry.id   8a14bef770a1e7ed5d792d28dbe2cbcf
#
_cell.length_a   1.000
_cell.length_b   1.000
_cell.length_c   1.000
_cell.angle_alpha   90.00
_cell.angle_beta   90.00
_cell.angle_gamma   90.00
#
_symmetry.space_group_name_H-M   'P 1'
#
loop_
_entity.id
_entity.type
_entity.pdbx_description
1 polymer ?
#
loop_
_entity_poly.entity_id
_entity_poly.type
_entity_poly.pdbx_seq_one_letter_code
_entity_poly.pdbx_strand_id
1 'polypeptide(L)'
;MATKIACFGEVLFDVFPTHRKIGGAPLNVGLRMASLGIETQIISRIGEDEIGTELLDFVTQNGVRIDSIQSDKNFATGEVVVKLDDKGSASYTINYPVAWDKIEATPEAQSVVANSDALVFGS
;
A
#
# COMPACT_ATOMS: atom_id res chain seq x y z
N MET A 1 10.08 12.77 -22.03
CA MET A 1 10.46 11.88 -20.92
C MET A 1 9.28 11.65 -20.02
N ALA A 2 9.11 10.43 -19.56
CA ALA A 2 8.00 10.09 -18.69
C ALA A 2 8.24 10.59 -17.26
N THR A 3 7.23 11.17 -16.66
CA THR A 3 7.24 11.53 -15.24
C THR A 3 7.16 10.28 -14.39
N LYS A 4 7.97 10.21 -13.35
CA LYS A 4 8.04 9.10 -12.42
C LYS A 4 7.69 9.55 -11.02
N ILE A 5 6.76 8.83 -10.38
CA ILE A 5 6.32 9.11 -9.01
C ILE A 5 6.55 7.89 -8.14
N ALA A 6 7.11 8.12 -6.95
CA ALA A 6 7.19 7.13 -5.89
C ALA A 6 6.18 7.49 -4.80
N CYS A 7 5.43 6.50 -4.32
CA CYS A 7 4.51 6.64 -3.21
C CYS A 7 5.01 5.77 -2.06
N PHE A 8 5.20 6.35 -0.90
CA PHE A 8 5.75 5.67 0.28
C PHE A 8 4.72 5.62 1.39
N GLY A 9 4.53 4.45 1.97
CA GLY A 9 3.74 4.30 3.17
C GLY A 9 2.89 3.04 3.18
N GLU A 10 1.78 3.09 3.87
CA GLU A 10 0.93 1.94 4.12
C GLU A 10 0.21 1.43 2.88
N VAL A 11 0.17 0.10 2.80
CA VAL A 11 -0.76 -0.66 1.95
C VAL A 11 -1.50 -1.62 2.87
N LEU A 12 -2.79 -1.74 2.70
CA LEU A 12 -3.62 -2.47 3.64
C LEU A 12 -4.94 -2.91 3.03
N PHE A 13 -5.65 -3.75 3.78
CA PHE A 13 -7.05 -4.04 3.53
C PHE A 13 -7.92 -3.34 4.56
N ASP A 14 -8.96 -2.66 4.09
CA ASP A 14 -10.08 -2.22 4.92
C ASP A 14 -11.07 -3.39 4.99
N VAL A 15 -11.24 -3.94 6.17
CA VAL A 15 -12.06 -5.14 6.40
C VAL A 15 -13.41 -4.73 6.97
N PHE A 16 -14.45 -4.87 6.16
CA PHE A 16 -15.84 -4.61 6.52
C PHE A 16 -16.52 -5.92 6.94
N PRO A 17 -17.69 -5.86 7.59
CA PRO A 17 -18.39 -7.09 8.00
C PRO A 17 -18.70 -8.08 6.86
N THR A 18 -18.95 -7.57 5.65
CA THR A 18 -19.36 -8.38 4.49
C THR A 18 -18.33 -8.47 3.38
N HIS A 19 -17.30 -7.64 3.39
CA HIS A 19 -16.31 -7.57 2.31
C HIS A 19 -15.04 -6.88 2.80
N ARG A 20 -14.04 -6.83 1.93
CA ARG A 20 -12.81 -6.06 2.18
C ARG A 20 -12.40 -5.30 0.94
N LYS A 21 -11.69 -4.20 1.13
CA LYS A 21 -11.15 -3.36 0.05
C LYS A 21 -9.68 -3.10 0.29
N ILE A 22 -8.92 -3.07 -0.79
CA ILE A 22 -7.52 -2.65 -0.75
C ILE A 22 -7.48 -1.13 -0.60
N GLY A 23 -6.64 -0.65 0.30
CA GLY A 23 -6.52 0.76 0.61
C GLY A 23 -5.14 1.16 1.11
N GLY A 24 -5.10 2.29 1.75
CA GLY A 24 -3.89 2.99 2.15
C GLY A 24 -3.74 4.26 1.32
N ALA A 25 -3.56 5.41 1.99
CA ALA A 25 -3.52 6.70 1.29
C ALA A 25 -2.45 6.77 0.19
N PRO A 26 -1.18 6.36 0.45
CA PRO A 26 -0.17 6.38 -0.60
C PRO A 26 -0.50 5.45 -1.78
N LEU A 27 -1.09 4.29 -1.50
CA LEU A 27 -1.49 3.35 -2.54
C LEU A 27 -2.61 3.94 -3.40
N ASN A 28 -3.62 4.55 -2.78
CA ASN A 28 -4.72 5.17 -3.49
C ASN A 28 -4.24 6.27 -4.44
N VAL A 29 -3.30 7.10 -3.99
CA VAL A 29 -2.67 8.11 -4.85
C VAL A 29 -1.92 7.44 -5.99
N GLY A 30 -1.14 6.41 -5.71
CA GLY A 30 -0.37 5.68 -6.71
C GLY A 30 -1.25 5.06 -7.79
N LEU A 31 -2.35 4.43 -7.40
CA LEU A 31 -3.31 3.85 -8.34
C LEU A 31 -3.92 4.92 -9.24
N ARG A 32 -4.25 6.07 -8.67
CA ARG A 32 -4.81 7.18 -9.45
C ARG A 32 -3.79 7.76 -10.43
N MET A 33 -2.55 7.94 -10.00
CA MET A 33 -1.48 8.43 -10.87
C MET A 33 -1.22 7.46 -12.03
N ALA A 34 -1.17 6.16 -11.74
CA ALA A 34 -1.01 5.14 -12.78
C ALA A 34 -2.16 5.17 -13.78
N SER A 35 -3.38 5.38 -13.33
CA SER A 35 -4.56 5.48 -14.21
C SER A 35 -4.49 6.67 -15.17
N LEU A 36 -3.71 7.68 -14.81
CA LEU A 36 -3.47 8.86 -15.65
C LEU A 36 -2.24 8.71 -16.56
N GLY A 37 -1.64 7.52 -16.62
CA GLY A 37 -0.50 7.23 -17.48
C GLY A 37 0.86 7.62 -16.88
N ILE A 38 0.92 7.91 -15.59
CA ILE A 38 2.17 8.26 -14.92
C ILE A 38 2.86 6.99 -14.42
N GLU A 39 4.16 6.85 -14.68
CA GLU A 39 4.94 5.73 -14.17
C GLU A 39 5.03 5.83 -12.65
N THR A 40 4.47 4.84 -11.95
CA THR A 40 4.29 4.90 -10.50
C THR A 40 4.83 3.65 -9.83
N GLN A 41 5.55 3.83 -8.73
CA GLN A 41 6.00 2.75 -7.86
C GLN A 41 5.52 2.99 -6.44
N ILE A 42 5.27 1.88 -5.73
CA ILE A 42 4.92 1.90 -4.31
C ILE A 42 6.11 1.37 -3.52
N ILE A 43 6.52 2.12 -2.52
CA ILE A 43 7.50 1.68 -1.53
C ILE A 43 6.71 1.36 -0.27
N SER A 44 6.62 0.08 0.05
CA SER A 44 5.85 -0.40 1.19
C SER A 44 6.33 -1.77 1.63
N ARG A 45 5.56 -2.43 2.49
CA ARG A 45 5.89 -3.77 2.95
C ARG A 45 4.61 -4.53 3.27
N ILE A 46 4.57 -5.79 2.83
CA ILE A 46 3.46 -6.71 3.07
C ILE A 46 3.98 -7.96 3.77
N GLY A 47 3.07 -8.72 4.37
CA GLY A 47 3.40 -10.02 4.92
C GLY A 47 3.48 -11.09 3.82
N GLU A 48 4.21 -12.17 4.10
CA GLU A 48 4.21 -13.36 3.27
C GLU A 48 2.94 -14.17 3.57
N ASP A 49 1.79 -13.64 3.18
CA ASP A 49 0.48 -14.22 3.45
C ASP A 49 -0.44 -14.10 2.23
N GLU A 50 -1.61 -14.72 2.32
CA GLU A 50 -2.56 -14.80 1.22
C GLU A 50 -3.06 -13.42 0.80
N ILE A 51 -3.37 -12.57 1.78
CA ILE A 51 -3.87 -11.21 1.46
C ILE A 51 -2.77 -10.33 0.89
N GLY A 52 -1.52 -10.55 1.26
CA GLY A 52 -0.37 -9.87 0.65
C GLY A 52 -0.24 -10.21 -0.82
N THR A 53 -0.39 -11.49 -1.18
CA THR A 53 -0.37 -11.93 -2.57
C THR A 53 -1.53 -11.30 -3.36
N GLU A 54 -2.72 -11.27 -2.79
CA GLU A 54 -3.89 -10.63 -3.41
C GLU A 54 -3.64 -9.14 -3.65
N LEU A 55 -3.02 -8.47 -2.69
CA LEU A 55 -2.67 -7.05 -2.82
C LEU A 55 -1.68 -6.81 -3.96
N LEU A 56 -0.63 -7.62 -4.06
CA LEU A 56 0.36 -7.50 -5.14
C LEU A 56 -0.27 -7.70 -6.50
N ASP A 57 -1.15 -8.68 -6.64
CA ASP A 57 -1.86 -8.95 -7.90
C ASP A 57 -2.72 -7.76 -8.30
N PHE A 58 -3.44 -7.19 -7.37
CA PHE A 58 -4.29 -6.02 -7.60
C PHE A 58 -3.46 -4.81 -8.05
N VAL A 59 -2.38 -4.53 -7.36
CA VAL A 59 -1.49 -3.39 -7.65
C VAL A 59 -0.88 -3.55 -9.05
N THR A 60 -0.39 -4.74 -9.37
CA THR A 60 0.18 -5.07 -10.68
C THR A 60 -0.85 -4.90 -11.79
N GLN A 61 -2.07 -5.40 -11.60
CA GLN A 61 -3.15 -5.29 -12.59
C GLN A 61 -3.54 -3.85 -12.87
N ASN A 62 -3.33 -2.95 -11.92
CA ASN A 62 -3.63 -1.53 -12.07
C ASN A 62 -2.45 -0.70 -12.57
N GLY A 63 -1.41 -1.35 -13.05
CA GLY A 63 -0.29 -0.68 -13.72
C GLY A 63 0.73 -0.03 -12.79
N VAL A 64 0.72 -0.37 -11.51
CA VAL A 64 1.69 0.13 -10.54
C VAL A 64 2.79 -0.92 -10.35
N ARG A 65 4.04 -0.49 -10.33
CA ARG A 65 5.17 -1.39 -10.13
C ARG A 65 5.31 -1.78 -8.67
N ILE A 66 5.60 -3.06 -8.46
CA ILE A 66 5.68 -3.68 -7.12
C ILE A 66 7.11 -4.00 -6.69
N ASP A 67 8.13 -3.63 -7.49
CA ASP A 67 9.52 -3.99 -7.23
C ASP A 67 10.04 -3.49 -5.88
N SER A 68 9.44 -2.44 -5.35
CA SER A 68 9.80 -1.83 -4.07
C SER A 68 8.80 -2.12 -2.94
N ILE A 69 7.89 -3.08 -3.15
CA ILE A 69 7.06 -3.60 -2.07
C ILE A 69 7.82 -4.77 -1.44
N GLN A 70 8.20 -4.58 -0.19
CA GLN A 70 9.00 -5.54 0.57
C GLN A 70 8.12 -6.66 1.12
N SER A 71 8.73 -7.80 1.43
CA SER A 71 8.04 -8.94 2.04
C SER A 71 8.55 -9.17 3.46
N ASP A 72 7.64 -9.48 4.38
CA ASP A 72 7.94 -9.73 5.77
C ASP A 72 7.50 -11.13 6.18
N LYS A 73 8.40 -11.90 6.78
CA LYS A 73 8.10 -13.26 7.28
C LYS A 73 7.45 -13.27 8.66
N ASN A 74 7.59 -12.17 9.40
CA ASN A 74 7.21 -12.11 10.81
C ASN A 74 5.98 -11.25 11.09
N PHE A 75 5.65 -10.34 10.18
CA PHE A 75 4.52 -9.42 10.34
C PHE A 75 3.54 -9.58 9.19
N ALA A 76 2.25 -9.57 9.54
CA ALA A 76 1.18 -9.75 8.58
C ALA A 76 0.98 -8.49 7.70
N THR A 77 0.37 -8.68 6.54
CA THR A 77 -0.12 -7.59 5.71
C THR A 77 -1.11 -6.74 6.51
N GLY A 78 -1.05 -5.42 6.33
CA GLY A 78 -1.85 -4.48 7.11
C GLY A 78 -3.35 -4.65 6.91
N GLU A 79 -4.09 -4.58 7.99
CA GLU A 79 -5.55 -4.61 7.99
C GLU A 79 -6.11 -3.54 8.92
N VAL A 80 -7.19 -2.89 8.47
CA VAL A 80 -7.99 -1.99 9.28
C VAL A 80 -9.39 -2.58 9.36
N VAL A 81 -9.83 -2.95 10.56
CA VAL A 81 -11.16 -3.51 10.76
C VAL A 81 -12.16 -2.37 10.94
N VAL A 82 -13.19 -2.37 10.10
CA VAL A 82 -14.26 -1.36 10.11
C VAL A 82 -15.50 -1.97 10.71
N LYS A 83 -16.00 -1.36 11.78
CA LYS A 83 -17.24 -1.76 12.44
C LYS A 83 -18.27 -0.64 12.33
N LEU A 84 -19.50 -1.00 12.03
CA LEU A 84 -20.62 -0.08 11.98
C LEU A 84 -21.51 -0.30 13.19
N ASP A 85 -21.94 0.78 13.85
CA ASP A 85 -22.91 0.72 14.92
C ASP A 85 -24.36 0.71 14.37
N ASP A 86 -25.34 0.64 15.27
CA ASP A 86 -26.78 0.61 14.91
C ASP A 86 -27.24 1.87 14.17
N LYS A 87 -26.47 2.96 14.27
CA LYS A 87 -26.76 4.25 13.62
C LYS A 87 -25.97 4.44 12.34
N GLY A 88 -25.19 3.44 11.92
CA GLY A 88 -24.35 3.53 10.73
C GLY A 88 -23.04 4.28 10.92
N SER A 89 -22.68 4.64 12.14
CA SER A 89 -21.39 5.27 12.44
C SER A 89 -20.27 4.24 12.39
N ALA A 90 -19.17 4.59 11.73
CA ALA A 90 -18.02 3.71 11.58
C ALA A 90 -17.03 3.90 12.72
N SER A 91 -16.49 2.80 13.22
CA SER A 91 -15.30 2.77 14.06
C SER A 91 -14.23 1.91 13.40
N TYR A 92 -12.97 2.29 13.60
CA TYR A 92 -11.83 1.68 12.92
C TYR A 92 -10.86 1.11 13.94
N THR A 93 -10.39 -0.12 13.70
CA THR A 93 -9.32 -0.73 14.47
C THR A 93 -8.16 -1.01 13.53
N ILE A 94 -7.07 -0.28 13.71
CA ILE A 94 -5.85 -0.46 12.92
C ILE A 94 -5.01 -1.54 13.60
N ASN A 95 -4.79 -2.65 12.91
CA ASN A 95 -3.91 -3.70 13.44
C ASN A 95 -2.47 -3.18 13.53
N TYR A 96 -1.80 -3.45 14.66
CA TYR A 96 -0.44 -2.98 14.91
C TYR A 96 0.28 -3.93 15.88
N PRO A 97 1.56 -4.30 15.64
CA PRO A 97 2.31 -3.95 14.43
C PRO A 97 1.97 -4.87 13.25
N VAL A 98 2.10 -4.34 12.04
CA VAL A 98 1.94 -5.09 10.81
C VAL A 98 3.10 -4.77 9.86
N ALA A 99 3.13 -5.42 8.68
CA ALA A 99 4.27 -5.32 7.78
C ALA A 99 4.61 -3.87 7.38
N TRP A 100 3.63 -3.04 7.06
CA TRP A 100 3.93 -1.67 6.63
C TRP A 100 4.53 -0.79 7.74
N ASP A 101 4.43 -1.19 9.01
CA ASP A 101 5.14 -0.52 10.11
C ASP A 101 6.64 -0.81 10.09
N LYS A 102 7.08 -1.75 9.26
CA LYS A 102 8.45 -2.26 9.19
C LYS A 102 9.13 -1.98 7.84
N ILE A 103 8.69 -0.98 7.11
CA ILE A 103 9.33 -0.60 5.84
C ILE A 103 10.79 -0.23 6.10
N GLU A 104 11.69 -0.81 5.32
CA GLU A 104 13.12 -0.57 5.46
C GLU A 104 13.65 0.34 4.35
N ALA A 105 14.67 1.13 4.67
CA ALA A 105 15.36 1.97 3.70
C ALA A 105 16.38 1.12 2.91
N THR A 106 15.87 0.23 2.07
CA THR A 106 16.69 -0.64 1.23
C THR A 106 17.39 0.16 0.11
N PRO A 107 18.49 -0.36 -0.47
CA PRO A 107 19.10 0.27 -1.65
C PRO A 107 18.11 0.45 -2.80
N GLU A 108 17.20 -0.51 -3.02
CA GLU A 108 16.17 -0.43 -4.05
C GLU A 108 15.22 0.74 -3.79
N ALA A 109 14.74 0.88 -2.54
CA ALA A 109 13.85 1.97 -2.16
C ALA A 109 14.52 3.33 -2.34
N GLN A 110 15.78 3.44 -1.90
CA GLN A 110 16.56 4.67 -2.06
C GLN A 110 16.77 5.03 -3.54
N SER A 111 17.06 4.05 -4.38
CA SER A 111 17.24 4.24 -5.81
C SER A 111 15.93 4.71 -6.47
N VAL A 112 14.80 4.14 -6.10
CA VAL A 112 13.49 4.53 -6.62
C VAL A 112 13.21 6.01 -6.31
N VAL A 113 13.45 6.42 -5.07
CA VAL A 113 13.24 7.82 -4.67
C VAL A 113 14.18 8.75 -5.43
N ALA A 114 15.46 8.37 -5.52
CA ALA A 114 16.46 9.20 -6.23
C ALA A 114 16.14 9.38 -7.71
N ASN A 115 15.51 8.40 -8.33
CA ASN A 115 15.17 8.43 -9.76
C ASN A 115 13.73 8.88 -10.03
N SER A 116 12.98 9.28 -9.01
CA SER A 116 11.62 9.78 -9.15
C SER A 116 11.59 11.31 -9.22
N ASP A 117 10.60 11.84 -9.92
CA ASP A 117 10.37 13.27 -10.03
C ASP A 117 9.63 13.84 -8.82
N ALA A 118 8.85 12.98 -8.15
CA ALA A 118 8.11 13.35 -6.96
C ALA A 118 7.99 12.15 -6.01
N LEU A 119 7.89 12.45 -4.72
CA LEU A 119 7.64 11.47 -3.66
C LEU A 119 6.37 11.87 -2.93
N VAL A 120 5.42 10.95 -2.86
CA VAL A 120 4.17 11.10 -2.11
C VAL A 120 4.27 10.24 -0.85
N PHE A 121 4.00 10.83 0.30
CA PHE A 121 3.97 10.10 1.56
C PHE A 121 2.90 10.66 2.48
N GLY A 122 2.37 9.81 3.35
CA GLY A 122 1.40 10.21 4.35
C GLY A 122 2.03 10.39 5.73
N SER A 123 1.31 11.03 6.62
CA SER A 123 1.71 11.19 8.02
C SER A 123 0.84 10.31 8.92
#